data_cc0e172be72e0aa38061f685589b92f5
#
_entry.id   cc0e172be72e0aa38061f685589b92f5
#
_cell.length_a   1.000
_cell.length_b   1.000
_cell.length_c   1.000
_cell.angle_alpha   90.00
_cell.angle_beta   90.00
_cell.angle_gamma   90.00
#
_symmetry.space_group_name_H-M   'P 1'
#
loop_
_entity.id
_entity.type
_entity.pdbx_description
1 polymer ?
#
loop_
_entity_poly.entity_id
_entity_poly.type
_entity_poly.pdbx_seq_one_letter_code
_entity_poly.pdbx_strand_id
1 'polypeptide(L)'
;MNPYWAYAMVAGMLVELVAMFVFPLAYARLAFIPCDRRAEPLPRRVAPSGYRDAPAVPLNVAALGLDGFTYEDDETVGAFAGGRGWLRMRYKFFGWNRVMGIVSVVPRVSDDRLQLTARVYPAFTISLLGSAFAMGNPRVIVVLLAAMVVSVLVSTMMLRSRVRVPLSRFQDELASRAKRHLAETP
;
A
#
# COMPACT_ATOMS: atom_id res chain seq x y z
N MET A 1 20.14 4.69 -32.53
CA MET A 1 19.11 4.27 -31.55
C MET A 1 17.77 4.24 -32.24
N ASN A 2 17.03 3.15 -32.16
CA ASN A 2 15.72 3.04 -32.77
C ASN A 2 14.73 3.96 -32.02
N PRO A 3 14.05 4.92 -32.69
CA PRO A 3 13.15 5.88 -32.01
C PRO A 3 11.92 5.21 -31.37
N TYR A 4 11.57 4.00 -31.77
CA TYR A 4 10.40 3.28 -31.26
C TYR A 4 10.49 2.87 -29.79
N TRP A 5 11.70 2.82 -29.18
CA TRP A 5 11.82 2.48 -27.76
C TRP A 5 11.18 3.53 -26.83
N ALA A 6 11.27 4.82 -27.20
CA ALA A 6 10.67 5.88 -26.42
C ALA A 6 9.14 5.75 -26.38
N TYR A 7 8.55 5.41 -27.52
CA TYR A 7 7.11 5.15 -27.61
C TYR A 7 6.72 3.90 -26.78
N ALA A 8 7.51 2.84 -26.83
CA ALA A 8 7.27 1.63 -26.05
C ALA A 8 7.37 1.90 -24.54
N MET A 9 8.32 2.73 -24.12
CA MET A 9 8.46 3.14 -22.71
C MET A 9 7.24 3.95 -22.25
N VAL A 10 6.82 4.94 -23.02
CA VAL A 10 5.64 5.76 -22.69
C VAL A 10 4.38 4.91 -22.69
N ALA A 11 4.21 4.03 -23.66
CA ALA A 11 3.08 3.09 -23.69
C ALA A 11 3.08 2.16 -22.46
N GLY A 12 4.25 1.63 -22.07
CA GLY A 12 4.40 0.82 -20.86
C GLY A 12 4.01 1.60 -19.60
N MET A 13 4.43 2.85 -19.46
CA MET A 13 4.05 3.71 -18.34
C MET A 13 2.53 3.95 -18.30
N LEU A 14 1.90 4.18 -19.44
CA LEU A 14 0.44 4.36 -19.52
C LEU A 14 -0.30 3.07 -19.13
N VAL A 15 0.16 1.92 -19.63
CA VAL A 15 -0.41 0.61 -19.27
C VAL A 15 -0.26 0.36 -17.77
N GLU A 16 0.93 0.60 -17.20
CA GLU A 16 1.16 0.45 -15.75
C GLU A 16 0.25 1.37 -14.96
N LEU A 17 0.08 2.62 -15.38
CA LEU A 17 -0.82 3.57 -14.73
C LEU A 17 -2.26 3.04 -14.73
N VAL A 18 -2.79 2.66 -15.88
CA VAL A 18 -4.15 2.12 -16.01
C VAL A 18 -4.31 0.85 -15.15
N ALA A 19 -3.35 -0.06 -15.24
CA ALA A 19 -3.37 -1.30 -14.48
C ALA A 19 -3.35 -1.06 -12.96
N MET A 20 -2.63 -0.05 -12.48
CA MET A 20 -2.63 0.32 -11.07
C MET A 20 -4.00 0.84 -10.59
N PHE A 21 -4.79 1.45 -11.48
CA PHE A 21 -6.17 1.85 -11.17
C PHE A 21 -7.15 0.69 -11.20
N VAL A 22 -6.99 -0.23 -12.15
CA VAL A 22 -7.89 -1.39 -12.34
C VAL A 22 -7.58 -2.49 -11.32
N PHE A 23 -6.30 -2.71 -11.01
CA PHE A 23 -5.82 -3.79 -10.12
C PHE A 23 -5.03 -3.26 -8.92
N PRO A 24 -5.60 -2.37 -8.08
CA PRO A 24 -4.86 -1.73 -7.00
C PRO A 24 -4.30 -2.73 -5.99
N LEU A 25 -5.02 -3.82 -5.71
CA LEU A 25 -4.57 -4.85 -4.79
C LEU A 25 -3.32 -5.60 -5.28
N ALA A 26 -3.20 -5.84 -6.59
CA ALA A 26 -2.02 -6.46 -7.17
C ALA A 26 -0.77 -5.57 -6.97
N TYR A 27 -0.89 -4.28 -7.26
CA TYR A 27 0.19 -3.31 -7.04
C TYR A 27 0.50 -3.08 -5.56
N ALA A 28 -0.50 -3.14 -4.69
CA ALA A 28 -0.29 -3.11 -3.25
C ALA A 28 0.56 -4.30 -2.76
N ARG A 29 0.45 -5.47 -3.41
CA ARG A 29 1.31 -6.63 -3.10
C ARG A 29 2.76 -6.42 -3.52
N LEU A 30 3.00 -5.61 -4.54
CA LEU A 30 4.34 -5.24 -5.02
C LEU A 30 4.98 -4.12 -4.19
N ALA A 31 4.27 -3.51 -3.24
CA ALA A 31 4.82 -2.45 -2.40
C ALA A 31 5.95 -2.96 -1.51
N PHE A 32 7.14 -2.39 -1.68
CA PHE A 32 8.36 -2.87 -1.03
C PHE A 32 9.05 -1.84 -0.14
N ILE A 33 8.83 -0.54 -0.37
CA ILE A 33 9.50 0.53 0.37
C ILE A 33 8.75 0.79 1.68
N PRO A 34 9.34 0.58 2.86
CA PRO A 34 8.68 0.87 4.13
C PRO A 34 8.39 2.37 4.25
N CYS A 35 7.17 2.72 4.64
CA CYS A 35 6.71 4.09 4.77
C CYS A 35 6.40 4.45 6.22
N ASP A 36 5.59 3.63 6.89
CA ASP A 36 5.14 3.87 8.25
C ASP A 36 4.88 2.54 8.98
N ARG A 37 4.93 2.59 10.31
CA ARG A 37 4.60 1.47 11.18
C ARG A 37 3.91 1.98 12.43
N ARG A 38 2.70 1.47 12.69
CA ARG A 38 1.94 1.76 13.89
C ARG A 38 1.60 0.50 14.65
N ALA A 39 1.47 0.62 15.96
CA ALA A 39 1.03 -0.45 16.83
C ALA A 39 -0.08 0.08 17.75
N GLU A 40 -1.25 -0.53 17.63
CA GLU A 40 -2.43 -0.18 18.44
C GLU A 40 -2.79 -1.33 19.37
N PRO A 41 -3.07 -1.07 20.66
CA PRO A 41 -3.52 -2.10 21.57
C PRO A 41 -4.92 -2.59 21.14
N LEU A 42 -5.10 -3.90 21.13
CA LEU A 42 -6.40 -4.53 20.94
C LEU A 42 -7.02 -4.82 22.32
N PRO A 43 -8.36 -4.77 22.44
CA PRO A 43 -9.04 -5.20 23.64
C PRO A 43 -8.73 -6.70 23.87
N ARG A 44 -8.25 -7.03 25.07
CA ARG A 44 -8.08 -8.44 25.44
C ARG A 44 -9.45 -9.10 25.45
N ARG A 45 -9.61 -10.20 24.75
CA ARG A 45 -10.76 -11.08 24.95
C ARG A 45 -10.64 -11.65 26.37
N VAL A 46 -11.48 -11.17 27.26
CA VAL A 46 -11.67 -11.81 28.56
C VAL A 46 -12.43 -13.09 28.27
N ALA A 47 -11.78 -14.24 28.47
CA ALA A 47 -12.49 -15.52 28.41
C ALA A 47 -13.69 -15.44 29.35
N PRO A 48 -14.89 -15.91 28.93
CA PRO A 48 -16.07 -15.91 29.80
C PRO A 48 -15.69 -16.57 31.13
N SER A 49 -16.06 -15.92 32.22
CA SER A 49 -15.73 -16.28 33.58
C SER A 49 -16.14 -17.75 33.86
N GLY A 50 -15.21 -18.65 33.83
CA GLY A 50 -15.40 -20.10 33.96
C GLY A 50 -14.27 -20.93 33.34
N TYR A 51 -13.54 -20.38 32.37
CA TYR A 51 -12.40 -21.03 31.73
C TYR A 51 -11.12 -20.25 32.04
N ARG A 52 -10.61 -20.41 33.27
CA ARG A 52 -9.35 -19.74 33.69
C ARG A 52 -8.10 -20.22 32.94
N ASP A 53 -8.18 -21.35 32.25
CA ASP A 53 -7.03 -22.01 31.61
C ASP A 53 -7.23 -22.25 30.09
N ALA A 54 -8.20 -21.59 29.44
CA ALA A 54 -8.27 -21.69 27.97
C ALA A 54 -7.09 -20.95 27.36
N PRO A 55 -6.25 -21.63 26.52
CA PRO A 55 -5.15 -20.97 25.83
C PRO A 55 -5.74 -19.83 25.00
N ALA A 56 -5.17 -18.63 25.14
CA ALA A 56 -5.58 -17.47 24.36
C ALA A 56 -5.52 -17.84 22.88
N VAL A 57 -6.66 -17.93 22.22
CA VAL A 57 -6.70 -18.21 20.77
C VAL A 57 -5.96 -17.10 20.07
N PRO A 58 -4.89 -17.39 19.30
CA PRO A 58 -4.15 -16.36 18.61
C PRO A 58 -5.10 -15.63 17.67
N LEU A 59 -5.29 -14.33 17.87
CA LEU A 59 -6.11 -13.48 17.02
C LEU A 59 -5.51 -13.48 15.61
N ASN A 60 -6.24 -14.07 14.66
CA ASN A 60 -5.86 -14.01 13.26
C ASN A 60 -6.39 -12.69 12.65
N VAL A 61 -5.65 -12.13 11.70
CA VAL A 61 -6.07 -10.93 10.93
C VAL A 61 -7.46 -11.11 10.31
N ALA A 62 -7.82 -12.31 9.88
CA ALA A 62 -9.15 -12.64 9.36
C ALA A 62 -10.27 -12.40 10.38
N ALA A 63 -9.99 -12.59 11.68
CA ALA A 63 -10.94 -12.38 12.76
C ALA A 63 -11.17 -10.89 13.11
N LEU A 64 -10.49 -9.96 12.45
CA LEU A 64 -10.62 -8.53 12.71
C LEU A 64 -11.77 -7.86 11.93
N GLY A 65 -12.47 -8.58 11.06
CA GLY A 65 -13.62 -8.05 10.29
C GLY A 65 -13.24 -6.90 9.34
N LEU A 66 -12.00 -6.87 8.85
CA LEU A 66 -11.50 -5.78 8.01
C LEU A 66 -11.84 -5.96 6.53
N ASP A 67 -12.12 -7.18 6.08
CA ASP A 67 -12.43 -7.43 4.67
C ASP A 67 -13.69 -6.69 4.21
N GLY A 68 -13.64 -6.14 3.01
CA GLY A 68 -14.71 -5.32 2.45
C GLY A 68 -14.75 -3.88 2.98
N PHE A 69 -13.79 -3.48 3.83
CA PHE A 69 -13.67 -2.08 4.23
C PHE A 69 -13.26 -1.20 3.04
N THR A 70 -13.98 -0.11 2.83
CA THR A 70 -13.65 0.92 1.84
C THR A 70 -13.43 2.24 2.55
N TYR A 71 -12.45 2.99 2.08
CA TYR A 71 -12.08 4.30 2.58
C TYR A 71 -12.07 5.29 1.44
N GLU A 72 -12.68 6.44 1.65
CA GLU A 72 -12.73 7.50 0.66
C GLU A 72 -12.73 8.85 1.36
N ASP A 73 -11.80 9.72 0.96
CA ASP A 73 -11.79 11.13 1.32
C ASP A 73 -11.57 12.00 0.06
N ASP A 74 -11.46 13.30 0.23
CA ASP A 74 -11.34 14.27 -0.88
C ASP A 74 -10.09 14.02 -1.75
N GLU A 75 -9.05 13.45 -1.20
CA GLU A 75 -7.76 13.29 -1.85
C GLU A 75 -7.37 11.82 -2.09
N THR A 76 -7.96 10.89 -1.35
CA THR A 76 -7.53 9.49 -1.36
C THR A 76 -8.69 8.50 -1.44
N VAL A 77 -8.38 7.34 -2.00
CA VAL A 77 -9.28 6.18 -2.04
C VAL A 77 -8.51 4.97 -1.59
N GLY A 78 -9.14 4.15 -0.77
CA GLY A 78 -8.56 2.93 -0.26
C GLY A 78 -9.58 1.84 0.00
N ALA A 79 -9.09 0.62 0.16
CA ALA A 79 -9.91 -0.49 0.59
C ALA A 79 -9.05 -1.56 1.29
N PHE A 80 -9.72 -2.47 1.98
CA PHE A 80 -9.11 -3.63 2.59
C PHE A 80 -9.73 -4.90 2.00
N ALA A 81 -8.88 -5.75 1.41
CA ALA A 81 -9.32 -7.01 0.82
C ALA A 81 -8.18 -8.04 0.85
N GLY A 82 -8.53 -9.30 1.10
CA GLY A 82 -7.58 -10.40 1.09
C GLY A 82 -6.43 -10.22 2.09
N GLY A 83 -6.74 -9.74 3.30
CA GLY A 83 -5.79 -9.55 4.38
C GLY A 83 -4.83 -8.36 4.20
N ARG A 84 -5.12 -7.44 3.28
CA ARG A 84 -4.27 -6.28 2.99
C ARG A 84 -5.10 -5.04 2.66
N GLY A 85 -4.73 -3.93 3.27
CA GLY A 85 -5.22 -2.61 2.88
C GLY A 85 -4.38 -2.00 1.77
N TRP A 86 -5.01 -1.18 0.96
CA TRP A 86 -4.34 -0.32 0.01
C TRP A 86 -4.94 1.08 0.04
N LEU A 87 -4.10 2.07 -0.24
CA LEU A 87 -4.47 3.48 -0.32
C LEU A 87 -3.76 4.10 -1.52
N ARG A 88 -4.48 4.87 -2.31
CA ARG A 88 -3.92 5.66 -3.41
C ARG A 88 -4.52 7.05 -3.45
N MET A 89 -3.79 8.00 -4.02
CA MET A 89 -4.32 9.34 -4.28
C MET A 89 -5.41 9.28 -5.36
N ARG A 90 -6.46 10.10 -5.22
CA ARG A 90 -7.45 10.30 -6.28
C ARG A 90 -6.79 11.00 -7.46
N TYR A 91 -7.07 10.51 -8.65
CA TYR A 91 -6.67 11.19 -9.87
C TYR A 91 -7.57 12.40 -10.10
N LYS A 92 -7.00 13.60 -10.05
CA LYS A 92 -7.71 14.83 -10.45
C LYS A 92 -7.21 15.24 -11.82
N PHE A 93 -8.09 15.22 -12.83
CA PHE A 93 -7.76 15.47 -14.23
C PHE A 93 -7.14 16.88 -14.46
N PHE A 94 -7.56 17.87 -13.66
CA PHE A 94 -7.07 19.24 -13.68
C PHE A 94 -6.35 19.60 -12.37
N GLY A 95 -5.33 18.88 -12.04
CA GLY A 95 -4.53 19.18 -10.85
C GLY A 95 -3.18 18.48 -10.91
N TRP A 96 -2.16 19.19 -10.43
CA TRP A 96 -0.80 18.69 -10.37
C TRP A 96 -0.60 17.62 -9.26
N ASN A 97 -1.58 16.76 -9.04
CA ASN A 97 -1.41 15.59 -8.18
C ASN A 97 -0.55 14.55 -8.90
N ARG A 98 0.75 14.89 -9.05
CA ARG A 98 1.74 14.11 -9.80
C ARG A 98 2.31 12.95 -9.01
N VAL A 99 1.87 12.76 -7.78
CA VAL A 99 2.39 11.68 -6.95
C VAL A 99 1.59 10.43 -7.23
N MET A 100 2.09 9.64 -8.16
CA MET A 100 1.47 8.38 -8.52
C MET A 100 2.13 7.25 -7.75
N GLY A 101 1.32 6.45 -7.10
CA GLY A 101 1.78 5.30 -6.35
C GLY A 101 0.68 4.72 -5.48
N ILE A 102 0.93 3.54 -4.97
CA ILE A 102 0.05 2.84 -4.05
C ILE A 102 0.77 2.63 -2.72
N VAL A 103 0.05 2.85 -1.64
CA VAL A 103 0.46 2.46 -0.29
C VAL A 103 -0.26 1.17 0.07
N SER A 104 0.48 0.18 0.48
CA SER A 104 -0.04 -1.07 1.03
C SER A 104 0.03 -1.01 2.55
N VAL A 105 -1.05 -1.38 3.21
CA VAL A 105 -1.09 -1.51 4.68
C VAL A 105 -1.31 -2.97 5.02
N VAL A 106 -0.34 -3.56 5.70
CA VAL A 106 -0.38 -4.97 6.12
C VAL A 106 -0.57 -5.02 7.62
N PRO A 107 -1.73 -5.51 8.09
CA PRO A 107 -1.97 -5.75 9.50
C PRO A 107 -1.26 -7.04 9.95
N ARG A 108 -0.74 -7.00 11.15
CA ARG A 108 -0.27 -8.19 11.89
C ARG A 108 -0.74 -8.06 13.33
N VAL A 109 -1.13 -9.17 13.92
CA VAL A 109 -1.46 -9.23 15.34
C VAL A 109 -0.29 -9.89 16.07
N SER A 110 0.25 -9.21 17.08
CA SER A 110 1.32 -9.72 17.94
C SER A 110 1.14 -9.14 19.34
N ASP A 111 1.21 -9.97 20.36
CA ASP A 111 1.17 -9.58 21.78
C ASP A 111 -0.01 -8.65 22.13
N ASP A 112 -1.22 -9.01 21.72
CA ASP A 112 -2.45 -8.21 21.91
C ASP A 112 -2.37 -6.81 21.26
N ARG A 113 -1.53 -6.64 20.23
CA ARG A 113 -1.39 -5.40 19.47
C ARG A 113 -1.63 -5.61 18.00
N LEU A 114 -2.39 -4.72 17.42
CA LEU A 114 -2.53 -4.61 15.96
C LEU A 114 -1.36 -3.78 15.42
N GLN A 115 -0.45 -4.42 14.71
CA GLN A 115 0.64 -3.74 14.01
C GLN A 115 0.22 -3.48 12.56
N LEU A 116 0.16 -2.22 12.18
CA LEU A 116 -0.12 -1.79 10.82
C LEU A 116 1.18 -1.33 10.16
N THR A 117 1.68 -2.11 9.21
CA THR A 117 2.89 -1.78 8.47
C THR A 117 2.52 -1.25 7.09
N ALA A 118 2.87 -0.01 6.81
CA ALA A 118 2.65 0.62 5.51
C ALA A 118 3.91 0.52 4.63
N ARG A 119 3.71 0.16 3.36
CA ARG A 119 4.74 0.11 2.32
C ARG A 119 4.26 0.82 1.08
N VAL A 120 5.17 1.39 0.32
CA VAL A 120 4.90 2.15 -0.90
C VAL A 120 5.36 1.40 -2.13
N TYR A 121 4.56 1.46 -3.18
CA TYR A 121 4.94 1.16 -4.54
C TYR A 121 4.89 2.46 -5.36
N PRO A 122 6.04 3.04 -5.76
CA PRO A 122 6.07 4.18 -6.67
C PRO A 122 5.64 3.74 -8.07
N ALA A 123 4.80 4.55 -8.73
CA ALA A 123 4.40 4.28 -10.10
C ALA A 123 5.59 4.25 -11.05
N PHE A 124 5.41 3.58 -12.19
CA PHE A 124 6.36 3.43 -13.28
C PHE A 124 7.63 2.61 -12.97
N THR A 125 7.73 2.00 -11.79
CA THR A 125 8.90 1.19 -11.42
C THR A 125 9.09 0.00 -12.37
N ILE A 126 8.03 -0.73 -12.71
CA ILE A 126 8.09 -1.87 -13.62
C ILE A 126 8.42 -1.42 -15.04
N SER A 127 7.77 -0.37 -15.51
CA SER A 127 7.96 0.14 -16.87
C SER A 127 9.37 0.67 -17.10
N LEU A 128 9.94 1.39 -16.13
CA LEU A 128 11.32 1.88 -16.19
C LEU A 128 12.32 0.72 -16.17
N LEU A 129 12.11 -0.27 -15.31
CA LEU A 129 12.97 -1.44 -15.21
C LEU A 129 12.94 -2.26 -16.52
N GLY A 130 11.74 -2.54 -17.03
CA GLY A 130 11.58 -3.27 -18.30
C GLY A 130 12.23 -2.56 -19.47
N SER A 131 12.09 -1.23 -19.56
CA SER A 131 12.71 -0.41 -20.60
C SER A 131 14.23 -0.44 -20.52
N ALA A 132 14.81 -0.42 -19.34
CA ALA A 132 16.25 -0.50 -19.12
C ALA A 132 16.82 -1.81 -19.69
N PHE A 133 16.17 -2.93 -19.39
CA PHE A 133 16.61 -4.24 -19.88
C PHE A 133 16.39 -4.44 -21.39
N ALA A 134 15.32 -3.89 -21.95
CA ALA A 134 15.00 -4.02 -23.37
C ALA A 134 16.02 -3.33 -24.30
N MET A 135 16.81 -2.39 -23.80
CA MET A 135 17.77 -1.64 -24.62
C MET A 135 19.05 -2.39 -24.98
N GLY A 136 19.43 -3.41 -24.22
CA GLY A 136 20.61 -4.25 -24.52
C GLY A 136 21.97 -3.54 -24.45
N ASN A 137 22.03 -2.22 -24.34
CA ASN A 137 23.27 -1.45 -24.26
C ASN A 137 23.65 -1.20 -22.79
N PRO A 138 24.80 -1.72 -22.29
CA PRO A 138 25.14 -1.65 -20.87
C PRO A 138 25.29 -0.22 -20.34
N ARG A 139 25.76 0.72 -21.15
CA ARG A 139 25.89 2.13 -20.73
C ARG A 139 24.54 2.79 -20.53
N VAL A 140 23.59 2.51 -21.43
CA VAL A 140 22.21 3.02 -21.34
C VAL A 140 21.47 2.38 -20.16
N ILE A 141 21.68 1.09 -19.92
CA ILE A 141 21.12 0.38 -18.75
C ILE A 141 21.57 1.06 -17.48
N VAL A 142 22.85 1.35 -17.30
CA VAL A 142 23.38 2.01 -16.08
C VAL A 142 22.74 3.39 -15.87
N VAL A 143 22.64 4.20 -16.93
CA VAL A 143 22.04 5.55 -16.84
C VAL A 143 20.56 5.45 -16.49
N LEU A 144 19.82 4.52 -17.09
CA LEU A 144 18.38 4.32 -16.79
C LEU A 144 18.16 3.78 -15.39
N LEU A 145 19.00 2.85 -14.91
CA LEU A 145 18.92 2.36 -13.54
C LEU A 145 19.22 3.48 -12.53
N ALA A 146 20.21 4.33 -12.79
CA ALA A 146 20.48 5.50 -11.96
C ALA A 146 19.29 6.48 -11.93
N ALA A 147 18.71 6.79 -13.10
CA ALA A 147 17.52 7.62 -13.21
C ALA A 147 16.32 7.01 -12.49
N MET A 148 16.15 5.68 -12.57
CA MET A 148 15.12 4.94 -11.86
C MET A 148 15.29 5.06 -10.35
N VAL A 149 16.49 4.88 -9.83
CA VAL A 149 16.77 5.02 -8.39
C VAL A 149 16.41 6.43 -7.90
N VAL A 150 16.85 7.47 -8.63
CA VAL A 150 16.52 8.86 -8.32
C VAL A 150 15.00 9.09 -8.37
N SER A 151 14.33 8.61 -9.43
CA SER A 151 12.87 8.72 -9.58
C SER A 151 12.12 8.03 -8.44
N VAL A 152 12.52 6.81 -8.06
CA VAL A 152 11.95 6.06 -6.94
C VAL A 152 12.14 6.80 -5.63
N LEU A 153 13.33 7.34 -5.37
CA LEU A 153 13.62 8.12 -4.16
C LEU A 153 12.75 9.38 -4.08
N VAL A 154 12.72 10.18 -5.15
CA VAL A 154 11.91 11.41 -5.22
C VAL A 154 10.42 11.09 -5.07
N SER A 155 9.91 10.11 -5.83
CA SER A 155 8.51 9.69 -5.75
C SER A 155 8.15 9.19 -4.35
N THR A 156 9.04 8.44 -3.70
CA THR A 156 8.83 7.96 -2.34
C THR A 156 8.79 9.10 -1.33
N MET A 157 9.70 10.08 -1.44
CA MET A 157 9.71 11.24 -0.56
C MET A 157 8.44 12.08 -0.73
N MET A 158 8.05 12.35 -1.98
CA MET A 158 6.81 13.08 -2.29
C MET A 158 5.57 12.33 -1.81
N LEU A 159 5.50 11.01 -2.06
CA LEU A 159 4.37 10.19 -1.64
C LEU A 159 4.27 10.13 -0.11
N ARG A 160 5.39 9.95 0.60
CA ARG A 160 5.41 9.99 2.07
C ARG A 160 4.88 11.30 2.63
N SER A 161 5.28 12.43 2.07
CA SER A 161 4.83 13.75 2.55
C SER A 161 3.34 13.97 2.32
N ARG A 162 2.82 13.56 1.15
CA ARG A 162 1.41 13.73 0.76
C ARG A 162 0.48 12.73 1.42
N VAL A 163 0.92 11.49 1.57
CA VAL A 163 0.07 10.40 2.09
C VAL A 163 0.10 10.33 3.61
N ARG A 164 0.97 11.08 4.30
CA ARG A 164 1.13 10.98 5.76
C ARG A 164 -0.19 11.17 6.52
N VAL A 165 -0.94 12.21 6.22
CA VAL A 165 -2.22 12.50 6.89
C VAL A 165 -3.32 11.50 6.47
N PRO A 166 -3.58 11.27 5.16
CA PRO A 166 -4.55 10.26 4.75
C PRO A 166 -4.22 8.85 5.25
N LEU A 167 -2.93 8.48 5.25
CA LEU A 167 -2.49 7.19 5.76
C LEU A 167 -2.78 7.05 7.25
N SER A 168 -2.54 8.11 8.04
CA SER A 168 -2.86 8.06 9.46
C SER A 168 -4.35 7.86 9.70
N ARG A 169 -5.21 8.59 9.00
CA ARG A 169 -6.68 8.43 9.09
C ARG A 169 -7.13 7.03 8.68
N PHE A 170 -6.59 6.52 7.58
CA PHE A 170 -6.88 5.16 7.12
C PHE A 170 -6.48 4.10 8.16
N GLN A 171 -5.31 4.23 8.77
CA GLN A 171 -4.85 3.33 9.83
C GLN A 171 -5.70 3.44 11.09
N ASP A 172 -6.09 4.67 11.50
CA ASP A 172 -6.96 4.92 12.65
C ASP A 172 -8.35 4.28 12.44
N GLU A 173 -8.91 4.40 11.22
CA GLU A 173 -10.20 3.81 10.88
C GLU A 173 -10.13 2.27 10.85
N LEU A 174 -9.05 1.69 10.30
CA LEU A 174 -8.82 0.24 10.36
C LEU A 174 -8.75 -0.26 11.82
N ALA A 175 -7.99 0.45 12.66
CA ALA A 175 -7.86 0.08 14.07
C ALA A 175 -9.19 0.20 14.82
N SER A 176 -9.96 1.26 14.58
CA SER A 176 -11.27 1.50 15.17
C SER A 176 -12.26 0.41 14.77
N ARG A 177 -12.26 0.01 13.50
CA ARG A 177 -13.12 -1.07 12.98
C ARG A 177 -12.76 -2.41 13.60
N ALA A 178 -11.47 -2.73 13.68
CA ALA A 178 -11.00 -3.96 14.34
C ALA A 178 -11.43 -4.01 15.81
N LYS A 179 -11.30 -2.90 16.53
CA LYS A 179 -11.73 -2.80 17.95
C LYS A 179 -13.24 -2.98 18.09
N ARG A 180 -14.05 -2.34 17.24
CA ARG A 180 -15.52 -2.50 17.25
C ARG A 180 -15.92 -3.93 16.96
N HIS A 181 -15.38 -4.54 15.90
CA HIS A 181 -15.70 -5.92 15.54
C HIS A 181 -15.36 -6.91 16.66
N LEU A 182 -14.23 -6.73 17.34
CA LEU A 182 -13.84 -7.55 18.49
C LEU A 182 -14.73 -7.33 19.70
N ALA A 183 -15.29 -6.14 19.89
CA ALA A 183 -16.25 -5.86 20.99
C ALA A 183 -17.64 -6.43 20.73
N GLU A 184 -18.06 -6.53 19.45
CA GLU A 184 -19.37 -7.05 19.04
C GLU A 184 -19.39 -8.58 18.90
N THR A 185 -18.22 -9.21 18.76
CA THR A 185 -18.14 -10.67 18.62
C THR A 185 -17.89 -11.28 20.01
N PRO A 186 -18.89 -11.99 20.56
CA PRO A 186 -18.82 -12.59 21.89
C PRO A 186 -17.75 -13.69 22.01
#